data_87e36c8046814eec6b2e6570246c7ccd
#
_entry.id   87e36c8046814eec6b2e6570246c7ccd
#
_cell.length_a   1.000
_cell.length_b   1.000
_cell.length_c   1.000
_cell.angle_alpha   90.00
_cell.angle_beta   90.00
_cell.angle_gamma   90.00
#
_symmetry.space_group_name_H-M   'P 1'
#
loop_
_entity.id
_entity.type
_entity.pdbx_description
1 polymer ?
#
loop_
_entity_poly.entity_id
_entity_poly.type
_entity_poly.pdbx_seq_one_letter_code
_entity_poly.pdbx_strand_id
1 'polypeptide(L)'
;MAQVINTNSLSLLTQNNLNKSQSALGTAIERLSSGLRINSAKDDAAGQAIANRFTANIKGLTQASRNANDGISIAQTTEGALNEINNNLQRVRELAVQSANSTNSQSDLDSIQAEITQRLNEIDRVSGQTQFNGVKVLAQDNTLTIQVGANDGETIDIDLKQINSQTLGLDTLNVQQKYKVSDTAATVTGYADTTIALDNSTFKASATGLGGTDQKIDGDLKFDDTTGKYYAKVTVTGGTGKDGYYEVSVNKTNGEVTLAGGATSPLTGGLPATATEDVKNVQVANADLTEAKAALTAAGVTGTASVVKMSYTDNNGKTIDGGLAVKVGDDYYSATQNKDGSISINTTKYTADDGTSKTALNKLGGADGKTEVVSIGGKTYAASKAEGHNFKAQPDLAEAAATTTENPLQKIDAALAQVDTLRSDLGAVQNRFNSAITNLGNTVNNLTSARSRIEDSDYATEVSNMSRAQILQQAGTSVLAQANQVPQNVLSLLR
;
A
#
# COMPACT_ATOMS: atom_id res chain seq x y z
N MET A 1 51.55 72.67 -50.59
CA MET A 1 51.49 71.25 -50.93
C MET A 1 51.80 71.10 -52.40
N ALA A 2 52.79 70.32 -52.77
CA ALA A 2 53.05 70.04 -54.14
C ALA A 2 51.88 69.29 -54.81
N GLN A 3 51.25 69.86 -55.82
CA GLN A 3 50.21 69.22 -56.61
C GLN A 3 50.87 68.27 -57.61
N VAL A 4 50.77 66.94 -57.27
CA VAL A 4 51.22 65.88 -58.17
C VAL A 4 50.01 65.42 -59.06
N ILE A 5 50.25 65.37 -60.36
CA ILE A 5 49.18 65.15 -61.36
C ILE A 5 48.74 63.68 -61.41
N ASN A 6 49.61 62.71 -61.10
CA ASN A 6 49.34 61.30 -61.19
C ASN A 6 48.74 60.68 -59.90
N THR A 7 48.79 61.40 -58.77
CA THR A 7 48.21 60.87 -57.50
C THR A 7 47.41 61.93 -56.80
N ASN A 8 46.09 61.82 -56.84
CA ASN A 8 45.20 62.74 -56.17
C ASN A 8 45.04 62.38 -54.72
N SER A 9 45.94 62.91 -53.86
CA SER A 9 45.96 62.62 -52.40
C SER A 9 44.70 63.09 -51.71
N LEU A 10 44.03 64.15 -52.15
CA LEU A 10 42.78 64.65 -51.59
C LEU A 10 41.60 63.71 -51.89
N SER A 11 41.58 63.19 -53.12
CA SER A 11 40.54 62.19 -53.51
C SER A 11 40.73 60.89 -52.70
N LEU A 12 41.99 60.40 -52.53
CA LEU A 12 42.26 59.20 -51.71
C LEU A 12 41.87 59.39 -50.23
N LEU A 13 42.20 60.54 -49.65
CA LEU A 13 41.83 60.91 -48.28
C LEU A 13 40.31 60.95 -48.12
N THR A 14 39.58 61.59 -49.08
CA THR A 14 38.14 61.67 -49.08
C THR A 14 37.53 60.32 -49.26
N GLN A 15 38.06 59.44 -50.11
CA GLN A 15 37.59 58.09 -50.33
C GLN A 15 37.79 57.25 -49.07
N ASN A 16 38.88 57.37 -48.36
CA ASN A 16 39.14 56.72 -47.08
C ASN A 16 38.13 57.21 -46.00
N ASN A 17 37.86 58.52 -45.97
CA ASN A 17 36.86 59.05 -45.03
C ASN A 17 35.44 58.64 -45.40
N LEU A 18 35.09 58.49 -46.67
CA LEU A 18 33.82 57.97 -47.13
C LEU A 18 33.63 56.51 -46.73
N ASN A 19 34.67 55.67 -46.96
CA ASN A 19 34.66 54.28 -46.54
C ASN A 19 34.49 54.14 -45.02
N LYS A 20 35.14 54.96 -44.20
CA LYS A 20 34.95 55.01 -42.74
C LYS A 20 33.55 55.42 -42.34
N SER A 21 32.94 56.42 -43.00
CA SER A 21 31.56 56.85 -42.75
C SER A 21 30.57 55.80 -43.16
N GLN A 22 30.79 55.07 -44.25
CA GLN A 22 29.97 53.99 -44.72
C GLN A 22 30.02 52.77 -43.75
N SER A 23 31.20 52.45 -43.27
CA SER A 23 31.37 51.42 -42.23
C SER A 23 30.70 51.81 -40.92
N ALA A 24 30.83 53.07 -40.46
CA ALA A 24 30.15 53.57 -39.25
C ALA A 24 28.62 53.56 -39.41
N LEU A 25 28.13 53.90 -40.60
CA LEU A 25 26.71 53.83 -40.92
C LEU A 25 26.18 52.38 -40.87
N GLY A 26 26.90 51.43 -41.46
CA GLY A 26 26.56 50.02 -41.41
C GLY A 26 26.48 49.50 -39.96
N THR A 27 27.50 49.82 -39.11
CA THR A 27 27.51 49.45 -37.69
C THR A 27 26.34 50.09 -36.93
N ALA A 28 26.02 51.36 -37.18
CA ALA A 28 24.89 52.03 -36.50
C ALA A 28 23.53 51.43 -36.92
N ILE A 29 23.33 51.08 -38.21
CA ILE A 29 22.14 50.37 -38.68
C ILE A 29 22.05 48.98 -38.07
N GLU A 30 23.12 48.21 -38.01
CA GLU A 30 23.17 46.89 -37.41
C GLU A 30 22.76 46.93 -35.95
N ARG A 31 23.36 47.86 -35.16
CA ARG A 31 23.03 48.02 -33.72
C ARG A 31 21.62 48.53 -33.50
N LEU A 32 21.13 49.41 -34.35
CA LEU A 32 19.74 49.90 -34.27
C LEU A 32 18.71 48.81 -34.63
N SER A 33 19.04 47.98 -35.63
CA SER A 33 18.18 46.88 -36.05
C SER A 33 18.14 45.72 -35.05
N SER A 34 19.30 45.39 -34.44
CA SER A 34 19.37 44.34 -33.40
C SER A 34 18.97 44.81 -32.01
N GLY A 35 19.06 46.12 -31.74
CA GLY A 35 18.93 46.68 -30.40
C GLY A 35 20.17 46.44 -29.51
N LEU A 36 21.18 45.82 -30.05
CA LEU A 36 22.38 45.41 -29.30
C LEU A 36 23.59 46.23 -29.73
N ARG A 37 24.37 46.68 -28.76
CA ARG A 37 25.67 47.32 -28.96
C ARG A 37 26.75 46.33 -29.40
N ILE A 38 26.65 45.08 -28.82
CA ILE A 38 27.57 43.98 -29.09
C ILE A 38 26.76 42.88 -29.81
N ASN A 39 26.96 42.76 -31.12
CA ASN A 39 26.30 41.76 -31.97
C ASN A 39 27.22 40.55 -32.20
N SER A 40 28.52 40.76 -32.16
CA SER A 40 29.52 39.72 -32.45
C SER A 40 30.76 39.87 -31.58
N ALA A 41 31.57 38.80 -31.50
CA ALA A 41 32.85 38.83 -30.79
C ALA A 41 33.83 39.89 -31.36
N LYS A 42 33.59 40.36 -32.60
CA LYS A 42 34.39 41.40 -33.24
C LYS A 42 34.13 42.78 -32.62
N ASP A 43 32.93 43.01 -32.10
CA ASP A 43 32.55 44.30 -31.52
C ASP A 43 33.16 44.48 -30.11
N ASP A 44 33.07 43.46 -29.26
CA ASP A 44 33.69 43.40 -27.95
C ASP A 44 33.67 41.93 -27.44
N ALA A 45 34.80 41.23 -27.60
CA ALA A 45 34.93 39.84 -27.20
C ALA A 45 34.80 39.63 -25.68
N ALA A 46 35.28 40.58 -24.88
CA ALA A 46 35.21 40.50 -23.42
C ALA A 46 33.76 40.77 -22.94
N GLY A 47 33.14 41.80 -23.49
CA GLY A 47 31.74 42.13 -23.21
C GLY A 47 30.76 40.98 -23.58
N GLN A 48 30.98 40.37 -24.75
CA GLN A 48 30.17 39.22 -25.18
C GLN A 48 30.37 38.01 -24.29
N ALA A 49 31.58 37.69 -23.86
CA ALA A 49 31.85 36.59 -22.94
C ALA A 49 31.16 36.80 -21.57
N ILE A 50 31.13 38.05 -21.08
CA ILE A 50 30.42 38.40 -19.83
C ILE A 50 28.92 38.29 -20.02
N ALA A 51 28.37 38.83 -21.10
CA ALA A 51 26.94 38.79 -21.43
C ALA A 51 26.44 37.34 -21.59
N ASN A 52 27.21 36.48 -22.24
CA ASN A 52 26.94 35.07 -22.37
C ASN A 52 26.87 34.35 -21.01
N ARG A 53 27.81 34.63 -20.09
CA ARG A 53 27.77 34.11 -18.72
C ARG A 53 26.55 34.59 -17.96
N PHE A 54 26.19 35.86 -18.07
CA PHE A 54 24.96 36.37 -17.46
C PHE A 54 23.71 35.70 -18.05
N THR A 55 23.67 35.50 -19.35
CA THR A 55 22.58 34.79 -20.03
C THR A 55 22.47 33.35 -19.57
N ALA A 56 23.58 32.63 -19.41
CA ALA A 56 23.60 31.26 -18.87
C ALA A 56 23.07 31.24 -17.42
N ASN A 57 23.55 32.16 -16.58
CA ASN A 57 23.11 32.24 -15.19
C ASN A 57 21.60 32.62 -15.08
N ILE A 58 21.10 33.57 -15.87
CA ILE A 58 19.72 33.96 -15.92
C ILE A 58 18.84 32.77 -16.29
N LYS A 59 19.23 32.01 -17.32
CA LYS A 59 18.49 30.79 -17.72
C LYS A 59 18.52 29.71 -16.61
N GLY A 60 19.67 29.50 -15.98
CA GLY A 60 19.83 28.57 -14.86
C GLY A 60 18.97 28.95 -13.67
N LEU A 61 19.01 30.23 -13.22
CA LEU A 61 18.21 30.74 -12.12
C LEU A 61 16.70 30.73 -12.41
N THR A 62 16.32 30.97 -13.66
CA THR A 62 14.90 30.86 -14.08
C THR A 62 14.41 29.41 -14.01
N GLN A 63 15.26 28.45 -14.41
CA GLN A 63 14.94 27.03 -14.25
C GLN A 63 14.89 26.64 -12.77
N ALA A 64 15.84 27.11 -11.96
CA ALA A 64 15.86 26.89 -10.51
C ALA A 64 14.59 27.42 -9.82
N SER A 65 14.06 28.56 -10.28
CA SER A 65 12.77 29.09 -9.79
C SER A 65 11.60 28.16 -10.13
N ARG A 66 11.59 27.54 -11.31
CA ARG A 66 10.57 26.52 -11.65
C ARG A 66 10.71 25.27 -10.78
N ASN A 67 11.94 24.77 -10.61
CA ASN A 67 12.19 23.64 -9.74
C ASN A 67 11.75 23.89 -8.28
N ALA A 68 11.97 25.12 -7.78
CA ALA A 68 11.50 25.52 -6.46
C ALA A 68 9.97 25.50 -6.34
N ASN A 69 9.24 25.91 -7.40
CA ASN A 69 7.78 25.79 -7.44
C ASN A 69 7.31 24.33 -7.47
N ASP A 70 8.03 23.45 -8.17
CA ASP A 70 7.76 22.01 -8.16
C ASP A 70 7.96 21.45 -6.74
N GLY A 71 9.02 21.87 -6.03
CA GLY A 71 9.26 21.53 -4.63
C GLY A 71 8.13 21.98 -3.70
N ILE A 72 7.60 23.17 -3.90
CA ILE A 72 6.41 23.66 -3.15
C ILE A 72 5.21 22.75 -3.44
N SER A 73 4.98 22.37 -4.69
CA SER A 73 3.84 21.53 -5.08
C SER A 73 3.93 20.11 -4.46
N ILE A 74 5.13 19.55 -4.35
CA ILE A 74 5.38 18.29 -3.64
C ILE A 74 5.03 18.45 -2.15
N ALA A 75 5.54 19.50 -1.51
CA ALA A 75 5.30 19.76 -0.10
C ALA A 75 3.80 19.98 0.19
N GLN A 76 3.08 20.70 -0.66
CA GLN A 76 1.62 20.91 -0.54
C GLN A 76 0.83 19.61 -0.73
N THR A 77 1.22 18.77 -1.70
CA THR A 77 0.59 17.46 -1.91
C THR A 77 0.76 16.56 -0.69
N THR A 78 1.98 16.56 -0.13
CA THR A 78 2.30 15.80 1.10
C THR A 78 1.50 16.34 2.29
N GLU A 79 1.43 17.66 2.46
CA GLU A 79 0.65 18.30 3.50
C GLU A 79 -0.85 17.99 3.41
N GLY A 80 -1.40 17.95 2.20
CA GLY A 80 -2.80 17.57 1.96
C GLY A 80 -3.08 16.14 2.46
N ALA A 81 -2.19 15.19 2.15
CA ALA A 81 -2.32 13.82 2.63
C ALA A 81 -2.15 13.72 4.16
N LEU A 82 -1.22 14.48 4.75
CA LEU A 82 -1.05 14.52 6.20
C LEU A 82 -2.26 15.12 6.92
N ASN A 83 -3.00 16.03 6.29
CA ASN A 83 -4.27 16.54 6.84
C ASN A 83 -5.32 15.44 6.94
N GLU A 84 -5.44 14.58 5.90
CA GLU A 84 -6.34 13.44 5.94
C GLU A 84 -5.93 12.41 7.01
N ILE A 85 -4.63 12.14 7.14
CA ILE A 85 -4.10 11.28 8.20
C ILE A 85 -4.40 11.87 9.58
N ASN A 86 -4.21 13.18 9.77
CA ASN A 86 -4.53 13.86 11.03
C ASN A 86 -6.02 13.74 11.37
N ASN A 87 -6.92 13.95 10.42
CA ASN A 87 -8.37 13.80 10.62
C ASN A 87 -8.72 12.37 11.06
N ASN A 88 -8.12 11.35 10.43
CA ASN A 88 -8.32 9.96 10.82
C ASN A 88 -7.78 9.69 12.23
N LEU A 89 -6.60 10.22 12.59
CA LEU A 89 -6.03 10.08 13.94
C LEU A 89 -6.90 10.77 15.00
N GLN A 90 -7.43 11.95 14.71
CA GLN A 90 -8.37 12.63 15.62
C GLN A 90 -9.63 11.79 15.84
N ARG A 91 -10.17 11.18 14.78
CA ARG A 91 -11.30 10.27 14.92
C ARG A 91 -10.95 9.02 15.73
N VAL A 92 -9.77 8.44 15.53
CA VAL A 92 -9.27 7.33 16.36
C VAL A 92 -9.16 7.75 17.83
N ARG A 93 -8.73 8.98 18.09
CA ARG A 93 -8.66 9.54 19.45
C ARG A 93 -10.04 9.68 20.10
N GLU A 94 -11.03 10.18 19.38
CA GLU A 94 -12.43 10.28 19.85
C GLU A 94 -12.96 8.88 20.22
N LEU A 95 -12.75 7.89 19.35
CA LEU A 95 -13.14 6.50 19.58
C LEU A 95 -12.44 5.89 20.80
N ALA A 96 -11.15 6.19 20.97
CA ALA A 96 -10.42 5.75 22.15
C ALA A 96 -10.92 6.40 23.45
N VAL A 97 -11.32 7.67 23.42
CA VAL A 97 -11.99 8.33 24.56
C VAL A 97 -13.36 7.69 24.82
N GLN A 98 -14.12 7.41 23.77
CA GLN A 98 -15.42 6.74 23.90
C GLN A 98 -15.25 5.33 24.51
N SER A 99 -14.24 4.57 24.09
CA SER A 99 -13.99 3.22 24.61
C SER A 99 -13.63 3.20 26.09
N ALA A 100 -13.05 4.27 26.61
CA ALA A 100 -12.66 4.39 28.02
C ALA A 100 -13.86 4.51 28.97
N ASN A 101 -15.07 4.74 28.44
CA ASN A 101 -16.28 4.81 29.27
C ASN A 101 -16.70 3.40 29.69
N SER A 102 -16.77 3.16 31.02
CA SER A 102 -17.16 1.88 31.61
C SER A 102 -18.61 1.44 31.34
N THR A 103 -19.46 2.32 30.74
CA THR A 103 -20.83 1.97 30.35
C THR A 103 -20.89 1.20 29.03
N ASN A 104 -19.81 1.15 28.26
CA ASN A 104 -19.77 0.40 27.02
C ASN A 104 -19.87 -1.11 27.29
N SER A 105 -20.73 -1.77 26.54
CA SER A 105 -20.72 -3.23 26.47
C SER A 105 -19.52 -3.72 25.65
N GLN A 106 -19.18 -5.00 25.78
CA GLN A 106 -18.11 -5.59 24.95
C GLN A 106 -18.43 -5.49 23.44
N SER A 107 -19.69 -5.65 23.06
CA SER A 107 -20.14 -5.47 21.68
C SER A 107 -19.91 -4.04 21.16
N ASP A 108 -20.06 -3.06 22.04
CA ASP A 108 -19.76 -1.66 21.68
C ASP A 108 -18.26 -1.45 21.50
N LEU A 109 -17.44 -2.03 22.39
CA LEU A 109 -15.98 -1.99 22.29
C LEU A 109 -15.48 -2.73 21.03
N ASP A 110 -16.09 -3.86 20.68
CA ASP A 110 -15.79 -4.59 19.43
C ASP A 110 -16.12 -3.72 18.20
N SER A 111 -17.23 -2.99 18.24
CA SER A 111 -17.62 -2.06 17.16
C SER A 111 -16.68 -0.86 17.06
N ILE A 112 -16.31 -0.27 18.21
CA ILE A 112 -15.34 0.83 18.28
C ILE A 112 -13.99 0.36 17.73
N GLN A 113 -13.51 -0.82 18.14
CA GLN A 113 -12.25 -1.36 17.62
C GLN A 113 -12.30 -1.62 16.12
N ALA A 114 -13.43 -2.10 15.59
CA ALA A 114 -13.59 -2.28 14.15
C ALA A 114 -13.49 -0.95 13.40
N GLU A 115 -14.10 0.14 13.91
CA GLU A 115 -13.96 1.47 13.31
C GLU A 115 -12.51 2.00 13.41
N ILE A 116 -11.85 1.85 14.57
CA ILE A 116 -10.43 2.20 14.72
C ILE A 116 -9.58 1.49 13.68
N THR A 117 -9.78 0.18 13.51
CA THR A 117 -9.05 -0.62 12.51
C THR A 117 -9.28 -0.12 11.09
N GLN A 118 -10.52 0.26 10.73
CA GLN A 118 -10.82 0.85 9.43
C GLN A 118 -10.11 2.19 9.22
N ARG A 119 -10.05 3.04 10.26
CA ARG A 119 -9.33 4.33 10.21
C ARG A 119 -7.82 4.16 10.05
N LEU A 120 -7.24 3.19 10.76
CA LEU A 120 -5.82 2.85 10.59
C LEU A 120 -5.51 2.31 9.19
N ASN A 121 -6.36 1.43 8.65
CA ASN A 121 -6.23 0.96 7.27
C ASN A 121 -6.36 2.11 6.25
N GLU A 122 -7.20 3.12 6.52
CA GLU A 122 -7.31 4.31 5.67
C GLU A 122 -6.04 5.17 5.72
N ILE A 123 -5.41 5.30 6.89
CA ILE A 123 -4.10 5.95 7.01
C ILE A 123 -3.06 5.23 6.15
N ASP A 124 -2.99 3.89 6.23
CA ASP A 124 -2.08 3.08 5.42
C ASP A 124 -2.36 3.23 3.93
N ARG A 125 -3.64 3.30 3.53
CA ARG A 125 -4.07 3.52 2.15
C ARG A 125 -3.64 4.90 1.64
N VAL A 126 -3.90 5.95 2.40
CA VAL A 126 -3.52 7.33 2.05
C VAL A 126 -2.00 7.43 1.90
N SER A 127 -1.25 6.89 2.86
CA SER A 127 0.22 6.84 2.81
C SER A 127 0.74 6.13 1.56
N GLY A 128 0.23 4.93 1.29
CA GLY A 128 0.67 4.10 0.17
C GLY A 128 0.25 4.63 -1.22
N GLN A 129 -0.84 5.39 -1.31
CA GLN A 129 -1.38 5.87 -2.59
C GLN A 129 -0.94 7.29 -2.93
N THR A 130 -0.60 8.13 -1.94
CA THR A 130 -0.20 9.51 -2.21
C THR A 130 1.13 9.57 -2.95
N GLN A 131 1.08 10.19 -4.12
CA GLN A 131 2.26 10.36 -4.98
C GLN A 131 2.21 11.70 -5.71
N PHE A 132 3.38 12.23 -6.04
CA PHE A 132 3.56 13.38 -6.92
C PHE A 132 4.46 12.96 -8.08
N ASN A 133 3.98 13.06 -9.31
CA ASN A 133 4.72 12.67 -10.52
C ASN A 133 5.38 11.28 -10.44
N GLY A 134 4.67 10.29 -9.86
CA GLY A 134 5.16 8.91 -9.69
C GLY A 134 6.05 8.69 -8.47
N VAL A 135 6.44 9.75 -7.75
CA VAL A 135 7.22 9.63 -6.51
C VAL A 135 6.27 9.53 -5.32
N LYS A 136 6.40 8.45 -4.54
CA LYS A 136 5.66 8.26 -3.29
C LYS A 136 6.20 9.21 -2.23
N VAL A 137 5.31 9.95 -1.57
CA VAL A 137 5.71 11.01 -0.63
C VAL A 137 5.58 10.64 0.84
N LEU A 138 4.83 9.56 1.18
CA LEU A 138 4.61 9.09 2.55
C LEU A 138 4.82 7.58 2.72
N ALA A 139 5.14 6.84 1.65
CA ALA A 139 5.23 5.39 1.68
C ALA A 139 6.60 4.86 2.12
N GLN A 140 7.62 5.69 2.12
CA GLN A 140 8.99 5.35 2.52
C GLN A 140 9.76 6.59 2.94
N ASP A 141 10.80 6.41 3.75
CA ASP A 141 11.75 7.47 4.07
C ASP A 141 12.57 7.80 2.80
N ASN A 142 12.53 9.06 2.40
CA ASN A 142 13.27 9.53 1.22
C ASN A 142 13.57 11.02 1.34
N THR A 143 14.77 11.43 0.92
CA THR A 143 15.13 12.84 0.82
C THR A 143 15.13 13.24 -0.65
N LEU A 144 14.28 14.20 -1.01
CA LEU A 144 14.20 14.78 -2.35
C LEU A 144 15.02 16.06 -2.40
N THR A 145 16.08 16.04 -3.18
CA THR A 145 16.96 17.20 -3.38
C THR A 145 16.48 18.02 -4.57
N ILE A 146 16.11 19.26 -4.34
CA ILE A 146 15.62 20.20 -5.37
C ILE A 146 16.72 21.24 -5.64
N GLN A 147 17.17 21.32 -6.90
CA GLN A 147 18.15 22.32 -7.35
C GLN A 147 17.48 23.70 -7.43
N VAL A 148 17.93 24.63 -6.59
CA VAL A 148 17.38 25.99 -6.45
C VAL A 148 18.40 27.08 -6.81
N GLY A 149 19.45 26.73 -7.54
CA GLY A 149 20.46 27.67 -7.98
C GLY A 149 21.03 27.31 -9.35
N ALA A 150 21.89 28.20 -9.88
CA ALA A 150 22.51 28.03 -11.20
C ALA A 150 23.78 27.17 -11.17
N ASN A 151 24.34 26.91 -9.98
CA ASN A 151 25.55 26.12 -9.80
C ASN A 151 25.29 24.82 -9.06
N ASP A 152 26.16 23.83 -9.22
CA ASP A 152 26.08 22.54 -8.56
C ASP A 152 26.09 22.72 -7.03
N GLY A 153 25.24 21.93 -6.34
CA GLY A 153 25.14 21.95 -4.88
C GLY A 153 24.26 23.06 -4.27
N GLU A 154 23.69 23.94 -5.07
CA GLU A 154 22.73 24.95 -4.63
C GLU A 154 21.33 24.32 -4.51
N THR A 155 21.07 23.52 -3.45
CA THR A 155 19.89 22.68 -3.28
C THR A 155 19.11 22.99 -2.00
N ILE A 156 17.85 22.62 -2.02
CA ILE A 156 16.99 22.50 -0.83
C ILE A 156 16.48 21.07 -0.79
N ASP A 157 16.65 20.43 0.36
CA ASP A 157 16.20 19.08 0.58
C ASP A 157 14.81 19.08 1.23
N ILE A 158 13.97 18.14 0.80
CA ILE A 158 12.67 17.81 1.38
C ILE A 158 12.81 16.41 1.99
N ASP A 159 12.82 16.33 3.31
CA ASP A 159 12.88 15.06 4.02
C ASP A 159 11.47 14.50 4.16
N LEU A 160 11.17 13.49 3.37
CA LEU A 160 9.92 12.73 3.41
C LEU A 160 10.08 11.56 4.37
N LYS A 161 9.07 11.34 5.21
CA LYS A 161 9.02 10.24 6.18
C LYS A 161 7.89 9.30 5.87
N GLN A 162 8.13 8.01 6.11
CA GLN A 162 7.08 7.01 6.05
C GLN A 162 6.08 7.24 7.20
N ILE A 163 4.81 7.41 6.86
CA ILE A 163 3.73 7.60 7.81
C ILE A 163 2.66 6.53 7.53
N ASN A 164 2.63 5.50 8.34
CA ASN A 164 1.62 4.45 8.33
C ASN A 164 1.28 4.03 9.77
N SER A 165 0.31 3.15 9.94
CA SER A 165 -0.12 2.66 11.26
C SER A 165 1.05 2.08 12.06
N GLN A 166 2.00 1.42 11.42
CA GLN A 166 3.15 0.80 12.05
C GLN A 166 4.19 1.83 12.51
N THR A 167 4.56 2.80 11.64
CA THR A 167 5.53 3.85 11.99
C THR A 167 4.99 4.81 13.05
N LEU A 168 3.67 4.96 13.12
CA LEU A 168 2.98 5.69 14.17
C LEU A 168 2.83 4.90 15.49
N GLY A 169 3.21 3.59 15.49
CA GLY A 169 3.08 2.71 16.66
C GLY A 169 1.64 2.39 17.05
N LEU A 170 0.71 2.47 16.07
CA LEU A 170 -0.73 2.26 16.26
C LEU A 170 -1.22 0.95 15.63
N ASP A 171 -0.35 0.18 14.99
CA ASP A 171 -0.67 -1.11 14.35
C ASP A 171 -1.25 -2.14 15.31
N THR A 172 -0.80 -2.11 16.58
CA THR A 172 -1.28 -2.95 17.68
C THR A 172 -2.24 -2.23 18.62
N LEU A 173 -2.80 -1.08 18.21
CA LEU A 173 -3.75 -0.34 19.02
C LEU A 173 -5.04 -1.15 19.23
N ASN A 174 -5.32 -1.49 20.48
CA ASN A 174 -6.51 -2.24 20.86
C ASN A 174 -7.14 -1.64 22.12
N VAL A 175 -8.42 -1.27 21.99
CA VAL A 175 -9.22 -0.68 23.08
C VAL A 175 -10.26 -1.66 23.64
N GLN A 176 -10.30 -2.91 23.12
CA GLN A 176 -11.19 -3.94 23.61
C GLN A 176 -10.76 -4.42 24.98
N GLN A 177 -11.71 -4.82 25.79
CA GLN A 177 -11.45 -5.50 27.04
C GLN A 177 -11.35 -7.01 26.78
N LYS A 178 -10.50 -7.69 27.56
CA LYS A 178 -10.34 -9.12 27.43
C LYS A 178 -11.58 -9.83 27.99
N TYR A 179 -12.15 -10.71 27.20
CA TYR A 179 -13.19 -11.61 27.68
C TYR A 179 -12.63 -12.58 28.72
N LYS A 180 -13.46 -12.94 29.70
CA LYS A 180 -13.19 -14.09 30.55
C LYS A 180 -13.47 -15.34 29.72
N VAL A 181 -12.41 -16.03 29.33
CA VAL A 181 -12.48 -17.27 28.55
C VAL A 181 -12.75 -18.43 29.50
N SER A 182 -13.72 -19.25 29.20
CA SER A 182 -13.93 -20.54 29.86
C SER A 182 -14.16 -21.63 28.83
N ASP A 183 -13.71 -22.81 29.15
CA ASP A 183 -13.85 -24.00 28.33
C ASP A 183 -14.56 -25.10 29.10
N THR A 184 -15.37 -25.86 28.39
CA THR A 184 -16.00 -27.09 28.90
C THR A 184 -15.68 -28.21 27.94
N ALA A 185 -15.39 -29.40 28.47
CA ALA A 185 -15.19 -30.56 27.62
C ALA A 185 -16.40 -30.75 26.70
N ALA A 186 -16.16 -30.77 25.40
CA ALA A 186 -17.23 -30.97 24.43
C ALA A 186 -17.38 -32.45 24.10
N THR A 187 -18.60 -32.94 24.25
CA THR A 187 -18.98 -34.23 23.68
C THR A 187 -19.43 -33.98 22.26
N VAL A 188 -18.58 -34.34 21.31
CA VAL A 188 -18.88 -34.20 19.89
C VAL A 188 -19.39 -35.53 19.38
N THR A 189 -20.58 -35.50 18.80
CA THR A 189 -21.17 -36.67 18.15
C THR A 189 -20.84 -36.64 16.65
N GLY A 190 -20.26 -37.70 16.17
CA GLY A 190 -20.05 -37.92 14.74
C GLY A 190 -21.08 -38.92 14.17
N TYR A 191 -20.99 -39.11 12.85
CA TYR A 191 -21.79 -40.13 12.18
C TYR A 191 -20.83 -41.18 11.63
N ALA A 192 -20.92 -42.40 12.16
CA ALA A 192 -20.21 -43.55 11.60
C ALA A 192 -21.02 -44.20 10.49
N ASP A 193 -20.33 -44.61 9.43
CA ASP A 193 -20.96 -45.39 8.38
C ASP A 193 -21.49 -46.72 8.95
N THR A 194 -22.76 -46.97 8.76
CA THR A 194 -23.41 -48.23 9.20
C THR A 194 -23.36 -49.32 8.14
N THR A 195 -22.72 -49.10 6.99
CA THR A 195 -22.41 -50.11 6.02
C THR A 195 -21.28 -51.04 6.52
N ILE A 196 -21.51 -51.62 7.69
CA ILE A 196 -20.62 -52.65 8.20
C ILE A 196 -20.94 -53.88 7.41
N ALA A 197 -19.97 -54.23 6.51
CA ALA A 197 -20.03 -55.51 5.83
C ALA A 197 -20.18 -56.60 6.89
N LEU A 198 -21.10 -57.49 6.70
CA LEU A 198 -21.43 -58.55 7.65
C LEU A 198 -20.34 -59.63 7.83
N ASP A 199 -19.17 -59.38 7.27
CA ASP A 199 -17.94 -60.02 7.69
C ASP A 199 -17.44 -59.45 9.05
N ASN A 200 -18.14 -58.47 9.62
CA ASN A 200 -17.91 -58.01 10.98
C ASN A 200 -18.20 -59.16 11.95
N SER A 201 -17.17 -59.68 12.60
CA SER A 201 -17.25 -60.76 13.55
C SER A 201 -18.25 -60.49 14.68
N THR A 202 -18.50 -59.25 15.00
CA THR A 202 -19.45 -58.81 16.06
C THR A 202 -20.91 -59.03 15.65
N PHE A 203 -21.31 -58.68 14.43
CA PHE A 203 -22.68 -58.96 13.99
C PHE A 203 -22.89 -60.48 13.81
N LYS A 204 -21.99 -61.17 13.16
CA LYS A 204 -22.03 -62.64 13.05
C LYS A 204 -22.12 -63.31 14.41
N ALA A 205 -21.32 -62.86 15.40
CA ALA A 205 -21.35 -63.38 16.74
C ALA A 205 -22.69 -63.14 17.42
N SER A 206 -23.32 -61.98 17.22
CA SER A 206 -24.64 -61.65 17.77
C SER A 206 -25.76 -62.37 17.04
N ALA A 207 -25.56 -62.70 15.76
CA ALA A 207 -26.58 -63.31 14.88
C ALA A 207 -26.50 -64.86 14.81
N THR A 208 -25.61 -65.52 15.58
CA THR A 208 -25.46 -66.99 15.60
C THR A 208 -26.77 -67.71 15.98
N GLY A 209 -27.65 -67.08 16.73
CA GLY A 209 -28.99 -67.60 17.06
C GLY A 209 -29.96 -67.72 15.89
N LEU A 210 -29.65 -67.05 14.74
CA LEU A 210 -30.48 -67.11 13.52
C LEU A 210 -30.34 -68.43 12.72
N GLY A 211 -29.38 -69.26 13.05
CA GLY A 211 -29.29 -70.58 12.51
C GLY A 211 -28.92 -70.64 11.02
N GLY A 212 -27.81 -70.16 10.61
CA GLY A 212 -27.26 -70.24 9.25
C GLY A 212 -25.75 -70.26 9.25
N THR A 213 -25.13 -70.49 8.10
CA THR A 213 -23.70 -70.50 7.93
C THR A 213 -23.15 -69.09 7.67
N ASP A 214 -24.02 -68.19 7.14
CA ASP A 214 -23.66 -66.81 6.92
C ASP A 214 -24.92 -65.90 7.07
N GLN A 215 -24.75 -64.77 7.73
CA GLN A 215 -25.78 -63.75 7.98
C GLN A 215 -25.33 -62.43 7.41
N LYS A 216 -26.19 -61.80 6.58
CA LYS A 216 -25.85 -60.58 5.85
C LYS A 216 -26.91 -59.51 5.96
N ILE A 217 -26.56 -58.27 6.31
CA ILE A 217 -27.46 -57.10 6.19
C ILE A 217 -27.55 -56.76 4.68
N ASP A 218 -28.77 -56.66 4.20
CA ASP A 218 -29.08 -56.34 2.82
C ASP A 218 -29.64 -54.91 2.76
N GLY A 219 -28.83 -53.99 2.29
CA GLY A 219 -29.20 -52.57 2.21
C GLY A 219 -28.91 -51.73 3.46
N ASP A 220 -29.51 -50.55 3.51
CA ASP A 220 -29.33 -49.60 4.59
C ASP A 220 -30.20 -49.96 5.83
N LEU A 221 -29.76 -49.52 7.01
CA LEU A 221 -30.59 -49.60 8.22
C LEU A 221 -31.80 -48.71 8.05
N LYS A 222 -32.94 -49.17 8.67
CA LYS A 222 -34.14 -48.37 8.79
C LYS A 222 -34.26 -47.85 10.21
N PHE A 223 -34.62 -46.58 10.36
CA PHE A 223 -34.84 -45.95 11.65
C PHE A 223 -36.32 -45.60 11.81
N ASP A 224 -36.82 -45.87 12.98
CA ASP A 224 -38.15 -45.51 13.43
C ASP A 224 -38.06 -44.38 14.46
N ASP A 225 -38.41 -43.16 14.04
CA ASP A 225 -38.32 -41.95 14.84
C ASP A 225 -39.32 -41.95 16.02
N THR A 226 -40.40 -42.72 15.92
CA THR A 226 -41.44 -42.85 16.95
C THR A 226 -40.94 -43.71 18.12
N THR A 227 -40.21 -44.81 17.82
CA THR A 227 -39.73 -45.74 18.85
C THR A 227 -38.27 -45.60 19.17
N GLY A 228 -37.51 -44.85 18.34
CA GLY A 228 -36.05 -44.69 18.45
C GLY A 228 -35.25 -45.96 18.15
N LYS A 229 -35.85 -46.90 17.41
CA LYS A 229 -35.27 -48.21 17.12
C LYS A 229 -34.73 -48.29 15.72
N TYR A 230 -33.67 -49.13 15.56
CA TYR A 230 -33.07 -49.43 14.26
C TYR A 230 -33.46 -50.82 13.80
N TYR A 231 -33.66 -50.98 12.51
CA TYR A 231 -34.02 -52.26 11.88
C TYR A 231 -33.09 -52.51 10.69
N ALA A 232 -32.65 -53.76 10.57
CA ALA A 232 -31.84 -54.26 9.44
C ALA A 232 -32.60 -55.34 8.71
N LYS A 233 -32.54 -55.31 7.38
CA LYS A 233 -32.94 -56.47 6.56
C LYS A 233 -31.77 -57.45 6.55
N VAL A 234 -31.97 -58.62 7.10
CA VAL A 234 -30.95 -59.67 7.22
C VAL A 234 -31.25 -60.82 6.26
N THR A 235 -30.28 -61.24 5.51
CA THR A 235 -30.31 -62.42 4.68
C THR A 235 -29.52 -63.53 5.35
N VAL A 236 -30.09 -64.71 5.52
CA VAL A 236 -29.46 -65.85 6.18
C VAL A 236 -29.21 -66.95 5.14
N THR A 237 -27.95 -67.36 4.95
CA THR A 237 -27.58 -68.36 3.99
C THR A 237 -27.21 -69.68 4.69
N GLY A 238 -27.67 -70.80 4.15
CA GLY A 238 -27.21 -72.13 4.57
C GLY A 238 -27.67 -72.62 5.93
N GLY A 239 -28.98 -72.57 6.24
CA GLY A 239 -29.54 -73.02 7.52
C GLY A 239 -31.06 -72.91 7.58
N THR A 240 -31.61 -73.04 8.81
CA THR A 240 -33.03 -72.89 9.11
C THR A 240 -33.45 -71.45 9.40
N GLY A 241 -32.53 -70.50 9.37
CA GLY A 241 -32.80 -69.08 9.58
C GLY A 241 -33.64 -68.50 8.46
N LYS A 242 -34.44 -67.50 8.78
CA LYS A 242 -35.35 -66.82 7.85
C LYS A 242 -34.84 -65.46 7.52
N ASP A 243 -34.86 -65.12 6.23
CA ASP A 243 -34.64 -63.76 5.78
C ASP A 243 -35.74 -62.83 6.27
N GLY A 244 -35.41 -61.61 6.61
CA GLY A 244 -36.37 -60.61 7.05
C GLY A 244 -35.80 -59.45 7.77
N TYR A 245 -36.67 -58.61 8.29
CA TYR A 245 -36.25 -57.43 9.11
C TYR A 245 -36.12 -57.87 10.57
N TYR A 246 -34.99 -57.43 11.16
CA TYR A 246 -34.68 -57.66 12.58
C TYR A 246 -34.41 -56.33 13.25
N GLU A 247 -34.81 -56.21 14.51
CA GLU A 247 -34.40 -55.11 15.37
C GLU A 247 -32.91 -55.23 15.67
N VAL A 248 -32.16 -54.15 15.47
CA VAL A 248 -30.71 -54.13 15.70
C VAL A 248 -30.39 -53.02 16.68
N SER A 249 -29.33 -53.25 17.44
CA SER A 249 -28.74 -52.26 18.33
C SER A 249 -27.50 -51.70 17.64
N VAL A 250 -27.35 -50.40 17.63
CA VAL A 250 -26.19 -49.71 17.09
C VAL A 250 -25.35 -49.16 18.23
N ASN A 251 -24.11 -49.56 18.25
CA ASN A 251 -23.15 -49.03 19.21
C ASN A 251 -22.76 -47.58 18.82
N LYS A 252 -23.21 -46.61 19.62
CA LYS A 252 -22.97 -45.17 19.36
C LYS A 252 -21.48 -44.74 19.57
N THR A 253 -20.58 -45.65 19.92
CA THR A 253 -19.17 -45.35 20.09
C THR A 253 -18.36 -45.62 18.82
N ASN A 254 -18.74 -46.70 18.08
CA ASN A 254 -17.97 -47.17 16.94
C ASN A 254 -18.84 -47.48 15.69
N GLY A 255 -20.15 -47.27 15.75
CA GLY A 255 -21.08 -47.54 14.67
C GLY A 255 -21.39 -49.04 14.44
N GLU A 256 -20.88 -49.95 15.29
CA GLU A 256 -21.12 -51.37 15.18
C GLU A 256 -22.59 -51.71 15.32
N VAL A 257 -23.08 -52.60 14.46
CA VAL A 257 -24.47 -53.07 14.46
C VAL A 257 -24.49 -54.48 15.05
N THR A 258 -25.32 -54.72 16.03
CA THR A 258 -25.54 -56.04 16.64
C THR A 258 -27.03 -56.37 16.65
N LEU A 259 -27.36 -57.65 16.67
CA LEU A 259 -28.77 -58.09 16.78
C LEU A 259 -29.34 -57.74 18.13
N ALA A 260 -30.46 -57.02 18.17
CA ALA A 260 -31.08 -56.62 19.41
C ALA A 260 -31.77 -57.78 20.13
N GLY A 261 -31.54 -57.92 21.44
CA GLY A 261 -32.28 -58.81 22.32
C GLY A 261 -32.21 -60.29 22.00
N GLY A 262 -31.26 -60.80 21.20
CA GLY A 262 -31.11 -62.21 20.86
C GLY A 262 -32.28 -62.75 20.02
N ALA A 263 -32.85 -61.92 19.15
CA ALA A 263 -33.93 -62.30 18.24
C ALA A 263 -33.56 -63.52 17.39
N THR A 264 -34.40 -64.54 17.39
CA THR A 264 -34.18 -65.77 16.60
C THR A 264 -35.10 -65.88 15.37
N SER A 265 -35.99 -64.93 15.19
CA SER A 265 -36.94 -64.87 14.09
C SER A 265 -37.12 -63.45 13.58
N PRO A 266 -37.39 -63.20 12.28
CA PRO A 266 -37.69 -61.89 11.76
C PRO A 266 -38.98 -61.34 12.38
N LEU A 267 -39.14 -60.03 12.32
CA LEU A 267 -40.31 -59.34 12.80
C LEU A 267 -41.57 -59.87 12.14
N THR A 268 -42.53 -60.23 12.96
CA THR A 268 -43.88 -60.72 12.51
C THR A 268 -44.60 -59.53 11.87
N GLY A 269 -44.80 -59.54 10.56
CA GLY A 269 -45.39 -58.43 9.79
C GLY A 269 -44.45 -57.55 9.02
N GLY A 270 -43.15 -57.84 9.03
CA GLY A 270 -42.15 -57.11 8.28
C GLY A 270 -41.66 -55.84 8.96
N LEU A 271 -41.15 -54.88 8.20
CA LEU A 271 -40.67 -53.58 8.69
C LEU A 271 -41.86 -52.77 9.28
N PRO A 272 -41.76 -52.20 10.48
CA PRO A 272 -42.78 -51.27 10.99
C PRO A 272 -43.02 -50.12 10.01
N ALA A 273 -44.32 -49.78 9.85
CA ALA A 273 -44.70 -48.69 8.93
C ALA A 273 -44.11 -47.31 9.29
N THR A 274 -43.71 -47.17 10.55
CA THR A 274 -43.00 -45.94 11.07
C THR A 274 -41.50 -45.92 10.78
N ALA A 275 -40.89 -47.05 10.43
CA ALA A 275 -39.45 -47.13 10.13
C ALA A 275 -39.21 -46.82 8.65
N THR A 276 -39.38 -45.58 8.26
CA THR A 276 -39.31 -45.11 6.86
C THR A 276 -37.97 -44.51 6.45
N GLU A 277 -37.12 -44.10 7.41
CA GLU A 277 -35.84 -43.44 7.10
C GLU A 277 -34.74 -44.47 6.84
N ASP A 278 -34.05 -44.28 5.70
CA ASP A 278 -32.81 -44.98 5.38
C ASP A 278 -31.65 -44.35 6.12
N VAL A 279 -30.97 -45.14 6.95
CA VAL A 279 -29.86 -44.66 7.76
C VAL A 279 -28.57 -45.29 7.29
N LYS A 280 -27.73 -44.50 6.63
CA LYS A 280 -26.38 -44.89 6.20
C LYS A 280 -25.35 -44.61 7.28
N ASN A 281 -25.63 -43.61 8.10
CA ASN A 281 -24.71 -43.16 9.14
C ASN A 281 -25.44 -43.10 10.48
N VAL A 282 -24.80 -43.57 11.53
CA VAL A 282 -25.30 -43.53 12.90
C VAL A 282 -24.52 -42.53 13.72
N GLN A 283 -25.23 -41.81 14.57
CA GLN A 283 -24.60 -40.88 15.47
C GLN A 283 -23.77 -41.64 16.51
N VAL A 284 -22.49 -41.37 16.55
CA VAL A 284 -21.50 -41.94 17.51
C VAL A 284 -21.00 -40.91 18.48
N ALA A 285 -20.68 -41.34 19.69
CA ALA A 285 -20.37 -40.42 20.80
C ALA A 285 -18.93 -39.93 20.86
N ASN A 286 -18.06 -40.26 19.90
CA ASN A 286 -16.66 -39.88 19.93
C ASN A 286 -16.26 -38.94 18.80
N ALA A 287 -15.64 -37.79 19.17
CA ALA A 287 -14.97 -36.92 18.23
C ALA A 287 -13.77 -37.63 17.61
N ASP A 288 -13.72 -37.69 16.32
CA ASP A 288 -12.49 -38.11 15.60
C ASP A 288 -11.53 -36.92 15.54
N LEU A 289 -10.45 -37.01 16.29
CA LEU A 289 -9.39 -35.99 16.36
C LEU A 289 -8.19 -36.32 15.43
N THR A 290 -8.29 -37.35 14.61
CA THR A 290 -7.16 -37.79 13.78
C THR A 290 -6.67 -36.69 12.86
N GLU A 291 -7.57 -35.98 12.17
CA GLU A 291 -7.24 -34.88 11.29
C GLU A 291 -6.67 -33.68 12.05
N ALA A 292 -7.29 -33.29 13.17
CA ALA A 292 -6.80 -32.20 14.01
C ALA A 292 -5.40 -32.49 14.58
N LYS A 293 -5.14 -33.70 15.04
CA LYS A 293 -3.81 -34.14 15.53
C LYS A 293 -2.76 -34.12 14.42
N ALA A 294 -3.11 -34.56 13.22
CA ALA A 294 -2.23 -34.51 12.06
C ALA A 294 -1.85 -33.06 11.73
N ALA A 295 -2.81 -32.12 11.71
CA ALA A 295 -2.57 -30.71 11.48
C ALA A 295 -1.68 -30.09 12.55
N LEU A 296 -1.92 -30.38 13.85
CA LEU A 296 -1.09 -29.90 14.95
C LEU A 296 0.35 -30.42 14.83
N THR A 297 0.52 -31.72 14.55
CA THR A 297 1.85 -32.33 14.38
C THR A 297 2.60 -31.71 13.20
N ALA A 298 1.93 -31.47 12.09
CA ALA A 298 2.51 -30.82 10.90
C ALA A 298 2.97 -29.37 11.22
N ALA A 299 2.26 -28.67 12.12
CA ALA A 299 2.61 -27.34 12.61
C ALA A 299 3.63 -27.34 13.76
N GLY A 300 4.13 -28.54 14.18
CA GLY A 300 5.09 -28.67 15.28
C GLY A 300 4.49 -28.48 16.68
N VAL A 301 3.17 -28.50 16.80
CA VAL A 301 2.48 -28.40 18.10
C VAL A 301 2.42 -29.77 18.76
N THR A 302 3.01 -29.90 19.94
CA THR A 302 3.07 -31.14 20.72
C THR A 302 2.21 -31.04 21.97
N GLY A 303 1.51 -32.10 22.31
CA GLY A 303 0.67 -32.17 23.51
C GLY A 303 -0.58 -33.00 23.33
N THR A 304 -1.32 -33.20 24.43
CA THR A 304 -2.60 -33.91 24.40
C THR A 304 -3.69 -32.98 23.87
N ALA A 305 -4.26 -33.33 22.72
CA ALA A 305 -5.35 -32.59 22.11
C ALA A 305 -6.70 -33.04 22.66
N SER A 306 -7.57 -32.13 23.06
CA SER A 306 -8.93 -32.38 23.51
C SER A 306 -9.89 -31.38 22.86
N VAL A 307 -11.14 -31.82 22.57
CA VAL A 307 -12.17 -30.92 22.06
C VAL A 307 -12.87 -30.24 23.23
N VAL A 308 -13.00 -28.93 23.12
CA VAL A 308 -13.68 -28.11 24.11
C VAL A 308 -14.70 -27.18 23.42
N LYS A 309 -15.75 -26.87 24.13
CA LYS A 309 -16.67 -25.82 23.78
C LYS A 309 -16.23 -24.55 24.49
N MET A 310 -15.99 -23.51 23.72
CA MET A 310 -15.55 -22.23 24.23
C MET A 310 -16.75 -21.37 24.63
N SER A 311 -16.58 -20.61 25.70
CA SER A 311 -17.51 -19.55 26.07
C SER A 311 -16.75 -18.33 26.54
N TYR A 312 -17.26 -17.16 26.14
CA TYR A 312 -16.65 -15.86 26.40
C TYR A 312 -17.61 -15.02 27.24
N THR A 313 -17.21 -14.64 28.44
CA THR A 313 -18.01 -13.79 29.30
C THR A 313 -17.45 -12.38 29.31
N ASP A 314 -18.28 -11.39 28.99
CA ASP A 314 -17.90 -9.98 29.04
C ASP A 314 -17.88 -9.45 30.51
N ASN A 315 -17.42 -8.22 30.69
CA ASN A 315 -17.35 -7.60 32.00
C ASN A 315 -18.72 -7.32 32.63
N ASN A 316 -19.78 -7.35 31.86
CA ASN A 316 -21.16 -7.18 32.31
C ASN A 316 -21.79 -8.54 32.69
N GLY A 317 -21.05 -9.64 32.59
CA GLY A 317 -21.52 -11.00 32.90
C GLY A 317 -22.28 -11.68 31.78
N LYS A 318 -22.37 -11.07 30.56
CA LYS A 318 -23.03 -11.70 29.42
C LYS A 318 -22.11 -12.74 28.80
N THR A 319 -22.57 -13.96 28.67
CA THR A 319 -21.80 -15.05 28.05
C THR A 319 -22.21 -15.24 26.60
N ILE A 320 -21.21 -15.42 25.74
CA ILE A 320 -21.32 -15.65 24.29
C ILE A 320 -20.77 -17.05 24.01
N ASP A 321 -21.46 -17.81 23.16
CA ASP A 321 -20.97 -19.11 22.67
C ASP A 321 -19.78 -18.88 21.73
N GLY A 322 -18.65 -19.49 22.05
CA GLY A 322 -17.39 -19.38 21.31
C GLY A 322 -17.16 -20.50 20.29
N GLY A 323 -18.12 -21.42 20.15
CA GLY A 323 -17.97 -22.56 19.25
C GLY A 323 -17.05 -23.65 19.78
N LEU A 324 -16.55 -24.50 18.89
CA LEU A 324 -15.63 -25.59 19.21
C LEU A 324 -14.17 -25.15 19.03
N ALA A 325 -13.32 -25.65 19.89
CA ALA A 325 -11.88 -25.49 19.78
C ALA A 325 -11.16 -26.81 20.13
N VAL A 326 -9.96 -26.98 19.62
CA VAL A 326 -9.04 -28.01 20.05
C VAL A 326 -8.06 -27.39 21.05
N LYS A 327 -8.10 -27.84 22.29
CA LYS A 327 -7.20 -27.40 23.36
C LYS A 327 -5.96 -28.27 23.37
N VAL A 328 -4.78 -27.64 23.40
CA VAL A 328 -3.46 -28.29 23.59
C VAL A 328 -2.68 -27.46 24.60
N GLY A 329 -2.52 -28.00 25.82
CA GLY A 329 -1.97 -27.22 26.94
C GLY A 329 -2.85 -26.02 27.29
N ASP A 330 -2.31 -24.82 27.25
CA ASP A 330 -3.01 -23.55 27.47
C ASP A 330 -3.53 -22.91 26.18
N ASP A 331 -3.23 -23.52 25.04
CA ASP A 331 -3.58 -22.99 23.74
C ASP A 331 -4.90 -23.57 23.21
N TYR A 332 -5.69 -22.72 22.56
CA TYR A 332 -6.96 -23.08 21.94
C TYR A 332 -6.86 -22.81 20.44
N TYR A 333 -7.15 -23.83 19.63
CA TYR A 333 -7.19 -23.72 18.16
C TYR A 333 -8.64 -23.77 17.71
N SER A 334 -9.08 -22.78 16.97
CA SER A 334 -10.41 -22.74 16.40
C SER A 334 -10.66 -23.97 15.54
N ALA A 335 -11.80 -24.61 15.73
CA ALA A 335 -12.11 -25.89 15.11
C ALA A 335 -13.53 -25.94 14.57
N THR A 336 -13.69 -26.71 13.50
CA THR A 336 -14.99 -27.00 12.89
C THR A 336 -15.26 -28.50 12.95
N GLN A 337 -16.47 -28.84 13.27
CA GLN A 337 -16.95 -30.22 13.22
C GLN A 337 -17.44 -30.53 11.79
N ASN A 338 -16.92 -31.60 11.20
CA ASN A 338 -17.38 -32.14 9.92
C ASN A 338 -18.62 -33.03 10.14
N LYS A 339 -19.31 -33.33 9.04
CA LYS A 339 -20.54 -34.17 9.07
C LYS A 339 -20.28 -35.59 9.57
N ASP A 340 -19.09 -36.13 9.39
CA ASP A 340 -18.68 -37.46 9.84
C ASP A 340 -18.24 -37.48 11.31
N GLY A 341 -18.27 -36.32 12.00
CA GLY A 341 -17.83 -36.17 13.38
C GLY A 341 -16.36 -35.93 13.57
N SER A 342 -15.59 -35.91 12.47
CA SER A 342 -14.17 -35.49 12.53
C SER A 342 -14.08 -34.01 12.90
N ILE A 343 -13.00 -33.64 13.59
CA ILE A 343 -12.71 -32.28 13.97
C ILE A 343 -11.51 -31.79 13.15
N SER A 344 -11.76 -30.75 12.38
CA SER A 344 -10.72 -30.05 11.63
C SER A 344 -10.38 -28.73 12.31
N ILE A 345 -9.07 -28.42 12.43
CA ILE A 345 -8.63 -27.09 12.90
C ILE A 345 -8.73 -26.12 11.74
N ASN A 346 -9.29 -24.94 12.00
CA ASN A 346 -9.36 -23.87 11.02
C ASN A 346 -7.95 -23.39 10.67
N THR A 347 -7.72 -23.13 9.40
CA THR A 347 -6.41 -22.72 8.88
C THR A 347 -6.54 -21.49 8.00
N THR A 348 -5.51 -20.67 8.00
CA THR A 348 -5.37 -19.47 7.16
C THR A 348 -4.34 -19.75 6.07
N LYS A 349 -4.69 -19.47 4.82
CA LYS A 349 -3.79 -19.60 3.66
C LYS A 349 -3.14 -18.26 3.34
N TYR A 350 -1.84 -18.26 3.09
CA TYR A 350 -1.08 -17.06 2.77
C TYR A 350 0.07 -17.39 1.80
N THR A 351 0.64 -16.35 1.16
CA THR A 351 1.88 -16.49 0.38
C THR A 351 3.05 -15.97 1.23
N ALA A 352 4.02 -16.83 1.50
CA ALA A 352 5.20 -16.48 2.30
C ALA A 352 6.20 -15.61 1.51
N ASP A 353 7.23 -15.09 2.20
CA ASP A 353 8.29 -14.22 1.64
C ASP A 353 9.04 -14.88 0.47
N ASP A 354 9.15 -16.22 0.48
CA ASP A 354 9.75 -17.01 -0.59
C ASP A 354 8.84 -17.12 -1.84
N GLY A 355 7.57 -16.70 -1.73
CA GLY A 355 6.56 -16.77 -2.78
C GLY A 355 5.81 -18.09 -2.82
N THR A 356 6.01 -18.99 -1.85
CA THR A 356 5.27 -20.24 -1.73
C THR A 356 3.95 -20.04 -0.99
N SER A 357 2.89 -20.78 -1.40
CA SER A 357 1.64 -20.80 -0.65
C SER A 357 1.80 -21.71 0.57
N LYS A 358 1.49 -21.16 1.74
CA LYS A 358 1.54 -21.88 3.03
C LYS A 358 0.22 -21.75 3.78
N THR A 359 0.04 -22.59 4.78
CA THR A 359 -1.10 -22.56 5.69
C THR A 359 -0.61 -22.47 7.13
N ALA A 360 -1.30 -21.69 7.96
CA ALA A 360 -1.06 -21.61 9.40
C ALA A 360 -2.32 -21.99 10.16
N LEU A 361 -2.17 -22.57 11.36
CA LEU A 361 -3.29 -22.92 12.24
C LEU A 361 -3.86 -21.65 12.88
N ASN A 362 -5.18 -21.57 12.95
CA ASN A 362 -5.89 -20.48 13.61
C ASN A 362 -5.95 -20.78 15.13
N LYS A 363 -5.20 -19.99 15.90
CA LYS A 363 -5.21 -20.02 17.36
C LYS A 363 -6.19 -18.97 17.89
N LEU A 364 -6.98 -19.31 18.90
CA LEU A 364 -7.83 -18.33 19.59
C LEU A 364 -6.95 -17.51 20.54
N GLY A 365 -7.07 -16.19 20.45
CA GLY A 365 -6.18 -15.31 21.22
C GLY A 365 -6.49 -13.83 20.91
N GLY A 366 -5.45 -13.07 20.58
CA GLY A 366 -5.57 -11.63 20.43
C GLY A 366 -5.78 -10.93 21.76
N ALA A 367 -5.98 -9.61 21.71
CA ALA A 367 -6.18 -8.81 22.91
C ALA A 367 -7.48 -9.12 23.64
N ASP A 368 -8.51 -9.50 22.91
CA ASP A 368 -9.83 -9.87 23.45
C ASP A 368 -9.90 -11.33 23.91
N GLY A 369 -8.93 -12.17 23.58
CA GLY A 369 -8.90 -13.60 23.89
C GLY A 369 -9.81 -14.46 23.01
N LYS A 370 -10.55 -13.87 22.06
CA LYS A 370 -11.54 -14.52 21.19
C LYS A 370 -11.13 -14.50 19.71
N THR A 371 -10.42 -13.48 19.29
CA THR A 371 -10.01 -13.30 17.89
C THR A 371 -9.11 -14.44 17.43
N GLU A 372 -9.38 -14.98 16.24
CA GLU A 372 -8.50 -15.95 15.60
C GLU A 372 -7.22 -15.26 15.11
N VAL A 373 -6.09 -15.76 15.54
CA VAL A 373 -4.77 -15.28 15.17
C VAL A 373 -3.91 -16.40 14.60
N VAL A 374 -2.97 -16.03 13.73
CA VAL A 374 -2.00 -16.96 13.14
C VAL A 374 -0.59 -16.45 13.39
N SER A 375 0.35 -17.37 13.60
CA SER A 375 1.76 -17.05 13.75
C SER A 375 2.49 -17.34 12.44
N ILE A 376 3.11 -16.30 11.86
CA ILE A 376 3.85 -16.36 10.60
C ILE A 376 5.18 -15.65 10.79
N GLY A 377 6.30 -16.35 10.58
CA GLY A 377 7.64 -15.75 10.71
C GLY A 377 7.97 -15.20 12.11
N GLY A 378 7.37 -15.76 13.16
CA GLY A 378 7.53 -15.29 14.54
C GLY A 378 6.67 -14.10 14.94
N LYS A 379 5.87 -13.57 14.01
CA LYS A 379 4.90 -12.50 14.24
C LYS A 379 3.49 -13.06 14.29
N THR A 380 2.60 -12.37 15.01
CA THR A 380 1.19 -12.78 15.15
C THR A 380 0.30 -11.85 14.36
N TYR A 381 -0.58 -12.42 13.53
CA TYR A 381 -1.51 -11.67 12.69
C TYR A 381 -2.94 -12.13 12.95
N ALA A 382 -3.91 -11.25 12.76
CA ALA A 382 -5.32 -11.66 12.72
C ALA A 382 -5.53 -12.60 11.52
N ALA A 383 -6.15 -13.76 11.73
CA ALA A 383 -6.36 -14.76 10.69
C ALA A 383 -7.09 -14.16 9.47
N SER A 384 -8.10 -13.31 9.71
CA SER A 384 -8.86 -12.63 8.66
C SER A 384 -8.06 -11.65 7.81
N LYS A 385 -6.95 -11.08 8.34
CA LYS A 385 -6.05 -10.19 7.60
C LYS A 385 -4.96 -10.97 6.85
N ALA A 386 -4.53 -12.08 7.44
CA ALA A 386 -3.50 -12.94 6.85
C ALA A 386 -4.05 -13.84 5.72
N GLU A 387 -5.38 -14.09 5.69
CA GLU A 387 -6.01 -14.90 4.65
C GLU A 387 -5.82 -14.30 3.26
N GLY A 388 -5.16 -15.05 2.38
CA GLY A 388 -4.84 -14.60 1.02
C GLY A 388 -3.74 -13.56 0.93
N HIS A 389 -3.14 -13.11 2.05
CA HIS A 389 -2.10 -12.10 2.05
C HIS A 389 -0.80 -12.62 1.40
N ASN A 390 -0.13 -11.75 0.64
CA ASN A 390 1.13 -12.06 -0.05
C ASN A 390 2.30 -11.28 0.57
N PHE A 391 3.01 -11.91 1.51
CA PHE A 391 4.14 -11.28 2.21
C PHE A 391 5.35 -10.99 1.29
N LYS A 392 5.47 -11.68 0.15
CA LYS A 392 6.51 -11.36 -0.84
C LYS A 392 6.25 -10.05 -1.56
N ALA A 393 4.99 -9.76 -1.88
CA ALA A 393 4.60 -8.54 -2.58
C ALA A 393 4.35 -7.36 -1.62
N GLN A 394 3.88 -7.65 -0.42
CA GLN A 394 3.52 -6.69 0.63
C GLN A 394 3.99 -7.24 1.99
N PRO A 395 5.27 -7.03 2.36
CA PRO A 395 5.82 -7.58 3.61
C PRO A 395 5.22 -6.96 4.87
N ASP A 396 4.64 -5.76 4.76
CA ASP A 396 4.15 -4.97 5.89
C ASP A 396 2.67 -5.23 6.15
N LEU A 397 2.36 -6.33 6.83
CA LEU A 397 1.03 -6.57 7.41
C LEU A 397 1.07 -6.16 8.89
N ALA A 398 0.06 -5.40 9.33
CA ALA A 398 -0.07 -5.02 10.74
C ALA A 398 -0.26 -6.26 11.63
N GLU A 399 0.53 -6.35 12.71
CA GLU A 399 0.44 -7.43 13.68
C GLU A 399 -0.86 -7.34 14.49
N ALA A 400 -1.38 -8.46 14.93
CA ALA A 400 -2.53 -8.48 15.83
C ALA A 400 -2.10 -8.07 17.24
N ALA A 401 -2.88 -7.21 17.88
CA ALA A 401 -2.64 -6.87 19.28
C ALA A 401 -2.76 -8.13 20.15
N ALA A 402 -1.71 -8.41 20.92
CA ALA A 402 -1.68 -9.53 21.87
C ALA A 402 -2.40 -9.18 23.19
N THR A 403 -2.47 -7.89 23.53
CA THR A 403 -3.09 -7.39 24.76
C THR A 403 -3.82 -6.07 24.46
N THR A 404 -4.74 -5.70 25.34
CA THR A 404 -5.32 -4.34 25.33
C THR A 404 -4.20 -3.32 25.53
N THR A 405 -4.26 -2.24 24.75
CA THR A 405 -3.25 -1.19 24.82
C THR A 405 -3.37 -0.42 26.14
N GLU A 406 -2.29 -0.40 26.91
CA GLU A 406 -2.21 0.52 28.03
C GLU A 406 -2.04 1.96 27.52
N ASN A 407 -2.80 2.90 28.10
CA ASN A 407 -2.76 4.33 27.73
C ASN A 407 -2.91 4.59 26.21
N PRO A 408 -4.00 4.15 25.57
CA PRO A 408 -4.20 4.30 24.14
C PRO A 408 -4.19 5.77 23.70
N LEU A 409 -4.69 6.69 24.54
CA LEU A 409 -4.69 8.13 24.27
C LEU A 409 -3.27 8.68 24.15
N GLN A 410 -2.36 8.27 25.04
CA GLN A 410 -0.97 8.71 25.00
C GLN A 410 -0.26 8.26 23.70
N LYS A 411 -0.52 7.03 23.24
CA LYS A 411 0.01 6.55 21.95
C LYS A 411 -0.53 7.36 20.77
N ILE A 412 -1.82 7.63 20.77
CA ILE A 412 -2.46 8.42 19.70
C ILE A 412 -1.95 9.88 19.73
N ASP A 413 -1.80 10.48 20.91
CA ASP A 413 -1.26 11.83 21.05
C ASP A 413 0.20 11.91 20.57
N ALA A 414 1.00 10.87 20.80
CA ALA A 414 2.36 10.77 20.25
C ALA A 414 2.36 10.67 18.71
N ALA A 415 1.43 9.89 18.14
CA ALA A 415 1.26 9.78 16.69
C ALA A 415 0.83 11.12 16.06
N LEU A 416 -0.12 11.84 16.69
CA LEU A 416 -0.53 13.18 16.27
C LEU A 416 0.66 14.15 16.29
N ALA A 417 1.45 14.15 17.37
CA ALA A 417 2.64 14.99 17.50
C ALA A 417 3.68 14.71 16.39
N GLN A 418 3.85 13.43 16.00
CA GLN A 418 4.75 13.05 14.92
C GLN A 418 4.27 13.61 13.57
N VAL A 419 2.97 13.50 13.27
CA VAL A 419 2.36 14.05 12.05
C VAL A 419 2.49 15.58 12.04
N ASP A 420 2.21 16.25 13.17
CA ASP A 420 2.30 17.71 13.28
C ASP A 420 3.75 18.20 13.14
N THR A 421 4.74 17.45 13.63
CA THR A 421 6.16 17.77 13.43
C THR A 421 6.50 17.73 11.94
N LEU A 422 6.12 16.67 11.22
CA LEU A 422 6.38 16.58 9.78
C LEU A 422 5.68 17.69 8.99
N ARG A 423 4.46 18.07 9.37
CA ARG A 423 3.75 19.22 8.78
C ARG A 423 4.49 20.54 9.02
N SER A 424 5.01 20.73 10.23
CA SER A 424 5.82 21.92 10.56
C SER A 424 7.09 21.99 9.72
N ASP A 425 7.77 20.86 9.55
CA ASP A 425 8.99 20.77 8.73
C ASP A 425 8.69 21.09 7.26
N LEU A 426 7.60 20.53 6.70
CA LEU A 426 7.15 20.85 5.35
C LEU A 426 6.77 22.32 5.19
N GLY A 427 6.13 22.93 6.18
CA GLY A 427 5.85 24.37 6.20
C GLY A 427 7.11 25.23 6.21
N ALA A 428 8.13 24.81 6.98
CA ALA A 428 9.42 25.48 7.00
C ALA A 428 10.15 25.37 5.64
N VAL A 429 10.08 24.19 5.00
CA VAL A 429 10.64 23.96 3.66
C VAL A 429 9.93 24.81 2.61
N GLN A 430 8.60 24.93 2.63
CA GLN A 430 7.84 25.83 1.74
C GLN A 430 8.29 27.28 1.90
N ASN A 431 8.50 27.76 3.13
CA ASN A 431 8.99 29.10 3.39
C ASN A 431 10.41 29.31 2.84
N ARG A 432 11.29 28.30 2.94
CA ARG A 432 12.64 28.31 2.34
C ARG A 432 12.56 28.43 0.83
N PHE A 433 11.70 27.67 0.15
CA PHE A 433 11.48 27.76 -1.29
C PHE A 433 10.94 29.15 -1.70
N ASN A 434 9.97 29.69 -0.99
CA ASN A 434 9.44 31.04 -1.25
C ASN A 434 10.53 32.11 -1.12
N SER A 435 11.37 32.00 -0.11
CA SER A 435 12.51 32.91 0.07
C SER A 435 13.55 32.74 -1.06
N ALA A 436 13.81 31.49 -1.48
CA ALA A 436 14.70 31.21 -2.61
C ALA A 436 14.15 31.82 -3.91
N ILE A 437 12.86 31.60 -4.23
CA ILE A 437 12.20 32.15 -5.43
C ILE A 437 12.30 33.68 -5.44
N THR A 438 12.06 34.34 -4.31
CA THR A 438 12.17 35.81 -4.20
C THR A 438 13.60 36.27 -4.46
N ASN A 439 14.60 35.61 -3.87
CA ASN A 439 16.01 35.92 -4.07
C ASN A 439 16.43 35.67 -5.53
N LEU A 440 16.05 34.54 -6.11
CA LEU A 440 16.30 34.19 -7.51
C LEU A 440 15.72 35.26 -8.45
N GLY A 441 14.48 35.69 -8.20
CA GLY A 441 13.82 36.75 -8.98
C GLY A 441 14.60 38.06 -8.93
N ASN A 442 15.03 38.49 -7.74
CA ASN A 442 15.86 39.68 -7.56
C ASN A 442 17.20 39.55 -8.30
N THR A 443 17.85 38.39 -8.19
CA THR A 443 19.11 38.12 -8.84
C THR A 443 18.98 38.12 -10.36
N VAL A 444 17.94 37.50 -10.91
CA VAL A 444 17.62 37.48 -12.35
C VAL A 444 17.41 38.93 -12.85
N ASN A 445 16.65 39.75 -12.11
CA ASN A 445 16.43 41.15 -12.48
C ASN A 445 17.74 41.95 -12.47
N ASN A 446 18.57 41.78 -11.46
CA ASN A 446 19.90 42.47 -11.39
C ASN A 446 20.84 42.02 -12.50
N LEU A 447 20.92 40.71 -12.77
CA LEU A 447 21.76 40.20 -13.86
C LEU A 447 21.23 40.63 -15.25
N THR A 448 19.88 40.65 -15.42
CA THR A 448 19.28 41.16 -16.64
C THR A 448 19.64 42.62 -16.87
N SER A 449 19.53 43.47 -15.84
CA SER A 449 19.89 44.87 -15.89
C SER A 449 21.40 45.07 -16.13
N ALA A 450 22.25 44.22 -15.53
CA ALA A 450 23.69 44.24 -15.77
C ALA A 450 24.04 43.84 -17.21
N ARG A 451 23.38 42.78 -17.73
CA ARG A 451 23.55 42.34 -19.13
C ARG A 451 23.11 43.43 -20.11
N SER A 452 21.96 44.06 -19.86
CA SER A 452 21.44 45.17 -20.69
C SER A 452 22.47 46.31 -20.79
N ARG A 453 23.11 46.72 -19.69
CA ARG A 453 24.14 47.76 -19.71
C ARG A 453 25.38 47.39 -20.54
N ILE A 454 25.65 46.10 -20.68
CA ILE A 454 26.81 45.61 -21.48
C ILE A 454 26.41 45.45 -22.94
N GLU A 455 25.29 44.83 -23.22
CA GLU A 455 24.89 44.28 -24.53
C GLU A 455 23.98 45.23 -25.31
N ASP A 456 23.07 45.95 -24.62
CA ASP A 456 22.08 46.78 -25.27
C ASP A 456 22.65 48.11 -25.78
N SER A 457 22.12 48.58 -26.91
CA SER A 457 22.49 49.87 -27.48
C SER A 457 21.56 50.98 -27.00
N ASP A 458 22.13 52.17 -26.72
CA ASP A 458 21.32 53.37 -26.50
C ASP A 458 20.74 53.87 -27.83
N TYR A 459 19.44 53.74 -28.01
CA TYR A 459 18.74 54.12 -29.22
C TYR A 459 19.01 55.58 -29.62
N ALA A 460 19.01 56.52 -28.68
CA ALA A 460 19.22 57.96 -28.97
C ALA A 460 20.61 58.21 -29.47
N THR A 461 21.60 57.55 -28.85
CA THR A 461 23.02 57.65 -29.28
C THR A 461 23.22 57.05 -30.68
N GLU A 462 22.66 55.85 -30.96
CA GLU A 462 22.85 55.19 -32.25
C GLU A 462 22.10 55.91 -33.40
N VAL A 463 20.91 56.47 -33.15
CA VAL A 463 20.23 57.32 -34.14
C VAL A 463 21.05 58.56 -34.44
N SER A 464 21.68 59.21 -33.47
CA SER A 464 22.59 60.33 -33.64
C SER A 464 23.81 59.94 -34.48
N ASN A 465 24.42 58.77 -34.17
CA ASN A 465 25.55 58.22 -34.91
C ASN A 465 25.19 57.90 -36.37
N MET A 466 24.04 57.29 -36.59
CA MET A 466 23.49 57.00 -37.91
C MET A 466 23.28 58.27 -38.72
N SER A 467 22.62 59.28 -38.11
CA SER A 467 22.35 60.56 -38.78
C SER A 467 23.67 61.27 -39.13
N ARG A 468 24.63 61.27 -38.21
CA ARG A 468 25.97 61.86 -38.45
C ARG A 468 26.70 61.12 -39.60
N ALA A 469 26.67 59.80 -39.61
CA ALA A 469 27.28 59.01 -40.66
C ALA A 469 26.64 59.22 -42.02
N GLN A 470 25.29 59.37 -42.09
CA GLN A 470 24.57 59.71 -43.31
C GLN A 470 24.98 61.09 -43.82
N ILE A 471 25.04 62.10 -42.94
CA ILE A 471 25.46 63.46 -43.32
C ILE A 471 26.90 63.45 -43.85
N LEU A 472 27.82 62.73 -43.14
CA LEU A 472 29.20 62.59 -43.56
C LEU A 472 29.37 61.87 -44.91
N GLN A 473 28.51 60.87 -45.17
CA GLN A 473 28.47 60.14 -46.42
C GLN A 473 28.04 61.08 -47.59
N GLN A 474 26.96 61.85 -47.37
CA GLN A 474 26.50 62.84 -48.39
C GLN A 474 27.55 63.95 -48.59
N ALA A 475 28.11 64.49 -47.56
CA ALA A 475 29.16 65.50 -47.66
C ALA A 475 30.43 64.94 -48.33
N GLY A 476 30.81 63.70 -47.94
CA GLY A 476 31.99 63.00 -48.51
C GLY A 476 31.84 62.75 -50.01
N THR A 477 30.65 62.37 -50.49
CA THR A 477 30.38 62.22 -51.95
C THR A 477 30.52 63.52 -52.67
N SER A 478 30.01 64.63 -52.10
CA SER A 478 30.16 65.97 -52.68
C SER A 478 31.57 66.45 -52.73
N VAL A 479 32.34 66.28 -51.65
CA VAL A 479 33.76 66.65 -51.57
C VAL A 479 34.63 65.76 -52.49
N LEU A 480 34.30 64.47 -52.63
CA LEU A 480 34.96 63.57 -53.56
C LEU A 480 34.80 64.02 -55.02
N ALA A 481 33.53 64.39 -55.37
CA ALA A 481 33.27 65.00 -56.71
C ALA A 481 34.08 66.25 -56.92
N GLN A 482 34.15 67.15 -55.95
CA GLN A 482 34.95 68.35 -55.98
C GLN A 482 36.47 68.07 -56.07
N ALA A 483 36.99 67.14 -55.26
CA ALA A 483 38.38 66.71 -55.27
C ALA A 483 38.83 66.15 -56.63
N ASN A 484 37.92 65.44 -57.33
CA ASN A 484 38.15 64.90 -58.67
C ASN A 484 38.17 66.00 -59.77
N GLN A 485 37.47 67.13 -59.54
CA GLN A 485 37.48 68.23 -60.48
C GLN A 485 38.83 69.09 -60.43
N VAL A 486 39.48 69.10 -59.27
CA VAL A 486 40.69 69.88 -59.07
C VAL A 486 41.80 69.53 -60.09
N PRO A 487 42.18 68.29 -60.35
CA PRO A 487 43.15 67.92 -61.34
C PRO A 487 42.75 68.29 -62.79
N GLN A 488 41.40 68.23 -63.12
CA GLN A 488 40.89 68.58 -64.44
C GLN A 488 41.02 70.08 -64.68
N ASN A 489 40.70 70.92 -63.65
CA ASN A 489 40.90 72.34 -63.76
C ASN A 489 42.38 72.73 -63.93
N VAL A 490 43.33 72.02 -63.27
CA VAL A 490 44.74 72.23 -63.45
C VAL A 490 45.19 71.80 -64.85
N LEU A 491 44.65 70.67 -65.38
CA LEU A 491 44.92 70.21 -66.74
C LEU A 491 44.40 71.14 -67.78
N SER A 492 43.26 71.82 -67.55
CA SER A 492 42.73 72.84 -68.47
C SER A 492 43.48 74.18 -68.53
N LEU A 493 44.22 74.46 -67.40
CA LEU A 493 45.15 75.64 -67.32
C LEU A 493 46.52 75.41 -68.00
N LEU A 494 46.88 74.13 -68.19
CA LEU A 494 48.13 73.70 -68.83
C LEU A 494 47.98 73.42 -70.34
N ARG A 495 46.76 73.55 -70.87
CA ARG A 495 46.53 73.56 -72.27
C ARG A 495 46.40 75.01 -72.74
#